data_063d9a45e8b843963e276f34ef34bd90
#
_entry.id   063d9a45e8b843963e276f34ef34bd90
#
_cell.length_a   1.000
_cell.length_b   1.000
_cell.length_c   1.000
_cell.angle_alpha   90.00
_cell.angle_beta   90.00
_cell.angle_gamma   90.00
#
_symmetry.space_group_name_H-M   'P 1'
#
loop_
_entity.id
_entity.type
_entity.pdbx_description
1 polymer ?
#
loop_
_entity_poly.entity_id
_entity_poly.type
_entity_poly.pdbx_seq_one_letter_code
_entity_poly.pdbx_strand_id
1 'polypeptide(L)'
;MAFPQQRLRRTRRTAGLRGLVRETRLSPEDFVYPIFVVAGEDVRNPVASMPGIFQLSINHAVAEALRAQDLGIQAVLLFGIPDQKDEAATGAYDPEGIVQLATRAIKEAAPELLVVTDVCLCEYMSHGHCGVIEKETGEVLNDVSLELLARTAASQAEAGTNIVAPSDMMDGRVAAIRSELDNEGFENTLIMAYAAKYASAFYGPFRDAAESAPQFGDRRSYQMDPANAREALVETGLDIEEGADIVMVKPALPYLDVLRRVRETTDLPVAAYNVSGEYAMVKAAAQNGWLDERRAVIEALTGIKRAGADIIITYHAPDVARWMSG
;
A
#
# COMPACT_ATOMS: atom_id res chain seq x y z
N MET A 1 6.10 -14.91 -42.01
CA MET A 1 4.82 -15.24 -42.66
C MET A 1 3.76 -14.26 -42.20
N ALA A 2 2.88 -13.83 -43.06
CA ALA A 2 1.88 -12.83 -42.80
C ALA A 2 0.49 -13.32 -43.27
N PHE A 3 -0.50 -12.40 -43.32
CA PHE A 3 -1.80 -12.71 -43.91
C PHE A 3 -1.65 -13.27 -45.32
N PRO A 4 -2.45 -14.32 -45.72
CA PRO A 4 -3.59 -14.91 -45.01
C PRO A 4 -3.25 -16.07 -44.07
N GLN A 5 -1.99 -16.54 -43.99
CA GLN A 5 -1.60 -17.69 -43.17
C GLN A 5 -1.72 -17.40 -41.68
N GLN A 6 -1.24 -16.24 -41.24
CA GLN A 6 -1.36 -15.77 -39.86
C GLN A 6 -2.57 -14.88 -39.70
N ARG A 7 -3.51 -15.28 -38.83
CA ARG A 7 -4.74 -14.55 -38.53
C ARG A 7 -4.96 -14.52 -37.01
N LEU A 8 -4.52 -13.46 -36.35
CA LEU A 8 -4.60 -13.30 -34.90
C LEU A 8 -6.04 -13.30 -34.35
N ARG A 9 -7.04 -12.97 -35.18
CA ARG A 9 -8.45 -13.06 -34.78
C ARG A 9 -8.90 -14.51 -34.44
N ARG A 10 -8.19 -15.54 -34.87
CA ARG A 10 -8.54 -16.94 -34.59
C ARG A 10 -8.58 -17.22 -33.10
N THR A 11 -7.60 -16.70 -32.34
CA THR A 11 -7.51 -16.89 -30.86
C THR A 11 -8.48 -16.03 -30.09
N ARG A 12 -9.14 -15.03 -30.72
CA ARG A 12 -10.06 -14.08 -30.05
C ARG A 12 -11.54 -14.36 -30.28
N ARG A 13 -11.90 -15.31 -31.14
CA ARG A 13 -13.26 -15.51 -31.65
C ARG A 13 -14.29 -15.87 -30.60
N THR A 14 -13.92 -16.68 -29.61
CA THR A 14 -14.84 -17.15 -28.56
C THR A 14 -14.26 -16.85 -27.16
N ALA A 15 -15.13 -16.81 -26.15
CA ALA A 15 -14.70 -16.64 -24.75
C ALA A 15 -13.75 -17.78 -24.31
N GLY A 16 -14.04 -19.03 -24.69
CA GLY A 16 -13.20 -20.18 -24.38
C GLY A 16 -11.79 -20.05 -24.99
N LEU A 17 -11.69 -19.65 -26.28
CA LEU A 17 -10.40 -19.42 -26.91
C LEU A 17 -9.61 -18.31 -26.22
N ARG A 18 -10.27 -17.19 -25.91
CA ARG A 18 -9.62 -16.10 -25.17
C ARG A 18 -9.16 -16.53 -23.77
N GLY A 19 -9.96 -17.35 -23.09
CA GLY A 19 -9.61 -17.91 -21.78
C GLY A 19 -8.41 -18.87 -21.85
N LEU A 20 -8.35 -19.72 -22.91
CA LEU A 20 -7.28 -20.69 -23.11
C LEU A 20 -5.90 -20.02 -23.32
N VAL A 21 -5.85 -18.93 -24.11
CA VAL A 21 -4.61 -18.22 -24.46
C VAL A 21 -4.30 -17.04 -23.54
N ARG A 22 -5.03 -16.88 -22.43
CA ARG A 22 -4.85 -15.77 -21.50
C ARG A 22 -3.54 -15.96 -20.72
N GLU A 23 -2.64 -14.99 -20.82
CA GLU A 23 -1.33 -14.99 -20.18
C GLU A 23 -1.42 -14.54 -18.71
N THR A 24 -2.21 -13.50 -18.41
CA THR A 24 -2.33 -12.91 -17.08
C THR A 24 -3.69 -13.25 -16.46
N ARG A 25 -3.67 -13.71 -15.22
CA ARG A 25 -4.87 -14.01 -14.42
C ARG A 25 -4.75 -13.31 -13.07
N LEU A 26 -5.85 -12.81 -12.56
CA LEU A 26 -5.97 -12.32 -11.18
C LEU A 26 -6.49 -13.45 -10.28
N SER A 27 -6.05 -13.42 -9.02
CA SER A 27 -6.57 -14.25 -7.94
C SER A 27 -6.83 -13.35 -6.72
N PRO A 28 -7.77 -13.67 -5.82
CA PRO A 28 -7.88 -12.99 -4.53
C PRO A 28 -6.58 -12.99 -3.72
N GLU A 29 -5.74 -13.99 -3.90
CA GLU A 29 -4.42 -14.13 -3.27
C GLU A 29 -3.40 -13.08 -3.74
N ASP A 30 -3.64 -12.43 -4.88
CA ASP A 30 -2.79 -11.35 -5.38
C ASP A 30 -3.00 -10.04 -4.60
N PHE A 31 -4.06 -9.93 -3.78
CA PHE A 31 -4.50 -8.68 -3.21
C PHE A 31 -4.13 -8.50 -1.75
N VAL A 32 -3.74 -7.25 -1.42
CA VAL A 32 -3.67 -6.73 -0.04
C VAL A 32 -4.74 -5.66 0.11
N TYR A 33 -5.58 -5.78 1.14
CA TYR A 33 -6.70 -4.86 1.37
C TYR A 33 -6.36 -3.80 2.41
N PRO A 34 -6.32 -2.49 2.05
CA PRO A 34 -6.04 -1.41 2.99
C PRO A 34 -7.23 -1.11 3.92
N ILE A 35 -6.96 -0.94 5.21
CA ILE A 35 -7.93 -0.61 6.26
C ILE A 35 -7.42 0.60 7.05
N PHE A 36 -8.29 1.61 7.26
CA PHE A 36 -8.01 2.74 8.13
C PHE A 36 -8.58 2.46 9.54
N VAL A 37 -7.72 2.57 10.56
CA VAL A 37 -8.08 2.26 11.94
C VAL A 37 -8.03 3.52 12.79
N VAL A 38 -9.12 3.78 13.53
CA VAL A 38 -9.28 4.91 14.45
C VAL A 38 -9.59 4.41 15.85
N ALA A 39 -9.32 5.23 16.85
CA ALA A 39 -9.74 4.98 18.22
C ALA A 39 -11.26 5.08 18.39
N GLY A 40 -11.77 4.62 19.51
CA GLY A 40 -13.19 4.62 19.88
C GLY A 40 -13.84 3.24 19.75
N GLU A 41 -15.10 3.18 20.19
CA GLU A 41 -15.93 1.98 20.13
C GLU A 41 -17.01 2.17 19.07
N ASP A 42 -17.22 1.13 18.25
CA ASP A 42 -18.29 1.07 17.24
C ASP A 42 -18.26 2.21 16.19
N VAL A 43 -17.05 2.73 15.90
CA VAL A 43 -16.85 3.82 14.94
C VAL A 43 -16.77 3.25 13.53
N ARG A 44 -17.56 3.84 12.62
CA ARG A 44 -17.56 3.54 11.18
C ARG A 44 -17.83 4.81 10.39
N ASN A 45 -16.81 5.65 10.21
CA ASN A 45 -16.89 6.93 9.54
C ASN A 45 -16.67 6.77 8.02
N PRO A 46 -17.61 7.14 7.16
CA PRO A 46 -17.42 7.04 5.72
C PRO A 46 -16.39 8.08 5.23
N VAL A 47 -15.47 7.64 4.37
CA VAL A 47 -14.54 8.54 3.68
C VAL A 47 -15.24 9.10 2.43
N ALA A 48 -15.60 10.39 2.46
CA ALA A 48 -16.42 11.01 1.41
C ALA A 48 -15.80 10.91 0.01
N SER A 49 -14.47 11.06 -0.08
CA SER A 49 -13.70 10.97 -1.34
C SER A 49 -13.43 9.54 -1.81
N MET A 50 -13.81 8.52 -1.00
CA MET A 50 -13.60 7.10 -1.31
C MET A 50 -14.87 6.29 -1.02
N PRO A 51 -15.88 6.31 -1.90
CA PRO A 51 -17.17 5.63 -1.67
C PRO A 51 -17.02 4.15 -1.32
N GLY A 52 -17.58 3.74 -0.17
CA GLY A 52 -17.50 2.37 0.32
C GLY A 52 -16.30 2.09 1.26
N ILE A 53 -15.40 3.06 1.46
CA ILE A 53 -14.29 2.98 2.40
C ILE A 53 -14.62 3.79 3.65
N PHE A 54 -14.14 3.31 4.81
CA PHE A 54 -14.46 3.86 6.12
C PHE A 54 -13.19 3.95 6.98
N GLN A 55 -13.18 4.89 7.91
CA GLN A 55 -12.34 4.83 9.11
C GLN A 55 -13.09 3.95 10.12
N LEU A 56 -12.41 2.96 10.66
CA LEU A 56 -13.01 1.90 11.48
C LEU A 56 -12.37 1.82 12.86
N SER A 57 -13.18 1.71 13.90
CA SER A 57 -12.68 1.25 15.20
C SER A 57 -12.19 -0.20 15.12
N ILE A 58 -11.41 -0.64 16.11
CA ILE A 58 -10.73 -1.96 16.11
C ILE A 58 -11.72 -3.10 15.88
N ASN A 59 -12.89 -3.09 16.55
CA ASN A 59 -13.92 -4.13 16.37
C ASN A 59 -14.42 -4.22 14.91
N HIS A 60 -14.62 -3.10 14.24
CA HIS A 60 -15.01 -3.06 12.84
C HIS A 60 -13.85 -3.42 11.89
N ALA A 61 -12.61 -3.02 12.23
CA ALA A 61 -11.42 -3.41 11.46
C ALA A 61 -11.21 -4.94 11.51
N VAL A 62 -11.40 -5.58 12.66
CA VAL A 62 -11.39 -7.04 12.81
C VAL A 62 -12.47 -7.68 11.92
N ALA A 63 -13.70 -7.16 11.95
CA ALA A 63 -14.79 -7.68 11.12
C ALA A 63 -14.48 -7.55 9.61
N GLU A 64 -13.87 -6.44 9.17
CA GLU A 64 -13.45 -6.27 7.77
C GLU A 64 -12.28 -7.20 7.40
N ALA A 65 -11.34 -7.45 8.32
CA ALA A 65 -10.23 -8.38 8.12
C ALA A 65 -10.74 -9.83 7.96
N LEU A 66 -11.67 -10.28 8.82
CA LEU A 66 -12.33 -11.58 8.68
C LEU A 66 -13.09 -11.70 7.36
N ARG A 67 -13.82 -10.65 6.97
CA ARG A 67 -14.51 -10.61 5.68
C ARG A 67 -13.55 -10.72 4.49
N ALA A 68 -12.38 -10.07 4.57
CA ALA A 68 -11.36 -10.18 3.53
C ALA A 68 -10.82 -11.62 3.44
N GLN A 69 -10.53 -12.25 4.58
CA GLN A 69 -10.10 -13.65 4.66
C GLN A 69 -11.14 -14.61 4.06
N ASP A 70 -12.42 -14.45 4.38
CA ASP A 70 -13.53 -15.26 3.83
C ASP A 70 -13.64 -15.15 2.31
N LEU A 71 -13.21 -14.02 1.73
CA LEU A 71 -13.15 -13.79 0.29
C LEU A 71 -11.87 -14.34 -0.36
N GLY A 72 -10.97 -14.97 0.41
CA GLY A 72 -9.69 -15.53 -0.06
C GLY A 72 -8.57 -14.50 -0.18
N ILE A 73 -8.74 -13.28 0.33
CA ILE A 73 -7.67 -12.27 0.41
C ILE A 73 -6.73 -12.68 1.54
N GLN A 74 -5.41 -12.73 1.25
CA GLN A 74 -4.42 -13.26 2.18
C GLN A 74 -3.85 -12.21 3.14
N ALA A 75 -4.00 -10.92 2.85
CA ALA A 75 -3.38 -9.86 3.64
C ALA A 75 -4.23 -8.59 3.73
N VAL A 76 -4.12 -7.91 4.87
CA VAL A 76 -4.64 -6.55 5.07
C VAL A 76 -3.48 -5.59 5.37
N LEU A 77 -3.62 -4.32 4.94
CA LEU A 77 -2.66 -3.26 5.24
C LEU A 77 -3.31 -2.23 6.16
N LEU A 78 -2.73 -2.00 7.33
CA LEU A 78 -3.29 -1.09 8.34
C LEU A 78 -2.67 0.30 8.25
N PHE A 79 -3.54 1.32 8.24
CA PHE A 79 -3.20 2.72 8.43
C PHE A 79 -3.85 3.20 9.73
N GLY A 80 -3.04 3.63 10.71
CA GLY A 80 -3.53 4.12 11.99
C GLY A 80 -3.77 5.63 11.97
N ILE A 81 -4.88 6.05 12.54
CA ILE A 81 -5.20 7.46 12.76
C ILE A 81 -5.30 7.66 14.27
N PRO A 82 -4.27 8.24 14.90
CA PRO A 82 -4.25 8.43 16.35
C PRO A 82 -5.18 9.56 16.77
N ASP A 83 -5.69 9.51 18.00
CA ASP A 83 -6.48 10.60 18.59
C ASP A 83 -5.67 11.88 18.78
N GLN A 84 -4.40 11.73 19.05
CA GLN A 84 -3.48 12.86 19.27
C GLN A 84 -2.24 12.72 18.40
N LYS A 85 -1.81 13.84 17.86
CA LYS A 85 -0.58 13.96 17.08
C LYS A 85 0.38 14.89 17.83
N ASP A 86 1.66 14.57 17.80
CA ASP A 86 2.69 15.37 18.45
C ASP A 86 3.92 15.60 17.53
N GLU A 87 4.94 16.29 18.03
CA GLU A 87 6.16 16.57 17.27
C GLU A 87 7.14 15.38 17.23
N ALA A 88 6.93 14.37 18.07
CA ALA A 88 7.78 13.18 18.18
C ALA A 88 7.12 11.92 17.60
N ALA A 89 5.90 12.03 17.06
CA ALA A 89 5.11 10.89 16.55
C ALA A 89 4.97 9.75 17.58
N THR A 90 4.79 10.07 18.86
CA THR A 90 4.83 9.08 19.95
C THR A 90 3.83 7.94 19.74
N GLY A 91 2.65 8.23 19.20
CA GLY A 91 1.64 7.23 18.89
C GLY A 91 2.04 6.21 17.83
N ALA A 92 3.10 6.45 17.02
CA ALA A 92 3.54 5.53 16.00
C ALA A 92 4.24 4.29 16.57
N TYR A 93 5.00 4.48 17.67
CA TYR A 93 5.80 3.44 18.33
C TYR A 93 5.33 3.10 19.75
N ASP A 94 4.19 3.67 20.17
CA ASP A 94 3.56 3.30 21.45
C ASP A 94 3.11 1.83 21.39
N PRO A 95 3.49 0.96 22.35
CA PRO A 95 2.97 -0.42 22.41
C PRO A 95 1.44 -0.51 22.47
N GLU A 96 0.77 0.53 23.00
CA GLU A 96 -0.69 0.66 23.02
C GLU A 96 -1.22 1.57 21.91
N GLY A 97 -0.41 1.84 20.87
CA GLY A 97 -0.79 2.58 19.69
C GLY A 97 -1.90 1.90 18.89
N ILE A 98 -2.66 2.68 18.14
CA ILE A 98 -3.86 2.19 17.43
C ILE A 98 -3.56 1.05 16.45
N VAL A 99 -2.41 1.08 15.75
CA VAL A 99 -1.98 0.01 14.83
C VAL A 99 -1.59 -1.24 15.60
N GLN A 100 -0.84 -1.10 16.69
CA GLN A 100 -0.42 -2.20 17.55
C GLN A 100 -1.62 -2.92 18.18
N LEU A 101 -2.59 -2.17 18.70
CA LEU A 101 -3.85 -2.71 19.24
C LEU A 101 -4.66 -3.43 18.16
N ALA A 102 -4.81 -2.82 16.99
CA ALA A 102 -5.54 -3.41 15.87
C ALA A 102 -4.86 -4.69 15.36
N THR A 103 -3.52 -4.68 15.27
CA THR A 103 -2.73 -5.85 14.85
C THR A 103 -2.96 -7.02 15.80
N ARG A 104 -2.83 -6.82 17.11
CA ARG A 104 -3.09 -7.87 18.11
C ARG A 104 -4.52 -8.43 18.00
N ALA A 105 -5.52 -7.56 17.90
CA ALA A 105 -6.90 -7.97 17.78
C ALA A 105 -7.20 -8.76 16.49
N ILE A 106 -6.62 -8.36 15.36
CA ILE A 106 -6.77 -9.09 14.09
C ILE A 106 -6.06 -10.43 14.17
N LYS A 107 -4.83 -10.48 14.71
CA LYS A 107 -4.08 -11.74 14.85
C LYS A 107 -4.74 -12.73 15.82
N GLU A 108 -5.43 -12.23 16.85
CA GLU A 108 -6.23 -13.08 17.73
C GLU A 108 -7.45 -13.68 17.01
N ALA A 109 -8.16 -12.87 16.21
CA ALA A 109 -9.38 -13.28 15.50
C ALA A 109 -9.11 -14.10 14.22
N ALA A 110 -8.02 -13.79 13.51
CA ALA A 110 -7.64 -14.37 12.23
C ALA A 110 -6.13 -14.67 12.20
N PRO A 111 -5.63 -15.69 12.91
CA PRO A 111 -4.20 -15.98 13.05
C PRO A 111 -3.46 -16.19 11.72
N GLU A 112 -4.14 -16.77 10.72
CA GLU A 112 -3.57 -17.07 9.41
C GLU A 112 -3.56 -15.86 8.45
N LEU A 113 -4.35 -14.82 8.72
CA LEU A 113 -4.36 -13.61 7.89
C LEU A 113 -3.06 -12.83 8.10
N LEU A 114 -2.41 -12.47 7.01
CA LEU A 114 -1.22 -11.65 7.06
C LEU A 114 -1.61 -10.19 7.38
N VAL A 115 -0.95 -9.62 8.38
CA VAL A 115 -1.08 -8.21 8.72
C VAL A 115 0.16 -7.49 8.21
N VAL A 116 -0.07 -6.52 7.32
CA VAL A 116 0.91 -5.54 6.86
C VAL A 116 0.64 -4.24 7.60
N THR A 117 1.67 -3.56 8.08
CA THR A 117 1.52 -2.26 8.74
C THR A 117 2.32 -1.19 8.03
N ASP A 118 1.71 -0.05 7.77
CA ASP A 118 2.42 1.11 7.24
C ASP A 118 3.40 1.66 8.28
N VAL A 119 4.64 1.89 7.87
CA VAL A 119 5.65 2.55 8.70
C VAL A 119 5.86 3.95 8.13
N CYS A 120 5.20 4.92 8.75
CA CYS A 120 5.32 6.34 8.40
C CYS A 120 5.02 7.18 9.63
N LEU A 121 5.50 8.41 9.64
CA LEU A 121 5.27 9.35 10.73
C LEU A 121 4.16 10.37 10.41
N CYS A 122 3.69 10.46 9.16
CA CYS A 122 2.80 11.54 8.74
C CYS A 122 1.39 11.49 9.36
N GLU A 123 0.91 10.32 9.75
CA GLU A 123 -0.35 10.16 10.47
C GLU A 123 -0.23 10.60 11.94
N TYR A 124 0.98 10.59 12.50
CA TYR A 124 1.28 10.78 13.93
C TYR A 124 1.92 12.15 14.23
N MET A 125 2.61 12.75 13.24
CA MET A 125 3.22 14.08 13.36
C MET A 125 2.17 15.18 13.27
N SER A 126 2.25 16.17 14.17
CA SER A 126 1.32 17.32 14.19
C SER A 126 1.35 18.13 12.90
N HIS A 127 2.46 18.16 12.17
CA HIS A 127 2.64 18.89 10.92
C HIS A 127 2.33 18.04 9.66
N GLY A 128 2.09 16.72 9.78
CA GLY A 128 1.71 15.85 8.67
C GLY A 128 2.83 15.52 7.66
N HIS A 129 4.10 15.83 7.91
CA HIS A 129 5.22 15.34 7.12
C HIS A 129 5.67 13.95 7.59
N CYS A 130 6.38 13.20 6.70
CA CYS A 130 6.76 11.81 6.96
C CYS A 130 8.02 11.65 7.81
N GLY A 131 8.58 12.72 8.35
CA GLY A 131 9.78 12.73 9.18
C GLY A 131 9.83 13.93 10.11
N VAL A 132 10.84 13.96 10.96
CA VAL A 132 11.14 15.07 11.86
C VAL A 132 11.50 16.31 11.04
N ILE A 133 10.99 17.47 11.42
CA ILE A 133 11.28 18.73 10.74
C ILE A 133 12.25 19.60 11.54
N GLU A 134 13.10 20.32 10.83
CA GLU A 134 13.83 21.44 11.41
C GLU A 134 12.90 22.65 11.55
N LYS A 135 12.80 23.19 12.77
CA LYS A 135 11.79 24.23 13.07
C LYS A 135 12.01 25.55 12.34
N GLU A 136 13.27 25.88 12.02
CA GLU A 136 13.59 27.16 11.37
C GLU A 136 13.34 27.12 9.86
N THR A 137 13.63 26.01 9.21
CA THR A 137 13.57 25.86 7.75
C THR A 137 12.31 25.13 7.27
N GLY A 138 11.73 24.26 8.11
CA GLY A 138 10.66 23.33 7.74
C GLY A 138 11.16 22.15 6.92
N GLU A 139 12.48 21.95 6.82
CA GLU A 139 13.09 20.81 6.11
C GLU A 139 12.90 19.51 6.90
N VAL A 140 12.62 18.41 6.20
CA VAL A 140 12.55 17.09 6.81
C VAL A 140 13.96 16.55 7.00
N LEU A 141 14.29 16.23 8.26
CA LEU A 141 15.59 15.72 8.66
C LEU A 141 15.63 14.20 8.46
N ASN A 142 16.37 13.75 7.44
CA ASN A 142 16.47 12.34 7.06
C ASN A 142 16.95 11.46 8.23
N ASP A 143 18.18 11.65 8.66
CA ASP A 143 18.87 10.74 9.60
C ASP A 143 18.19 10.66 10.97
N VAL A 144 17.65 11.79 11.46
CA VAL A 144 16.90 11.84 12.72
C VAL A 144 15.58 11.07 12.62
N SER A 145 14.97 11.03 11.44
CA SER A 145 13.72 10.30 11.21
C SER A 145 13.90 8.78 11.21
N LEU A 146 15.08 8.28 10.84
CA LEU A 146 15.37 6.84 10.77
C LEU A 146 15.17 6.13 12.11
N GLU A 147 15.56 6.76 13.23
CA GLU A 147 15.38 6.18 14.56
C GLU A 147 13.91 5.96 14.91
N LEU A 148 13.05 6.95 14.60
CA LEU A 148 11.62 6.85 14.89
C LEU A 148 10.95 5.81 13.98
N LEU A 149 11.36 5.71 12.72
CA LEU A 149 10.85 4.71 11.78
C LEU A 149 11.24 3.29 12.20
N ALA A 150 12.50 3.08 12.62
CA ALA A 150 12.98 1.80 13.12
C ALA A 150 12.22 1.36 14.37
N ARG A 151 12.07 2.25 15.36
CA ARG A 151 11.28 2.00 16.58
C ARG A 151 9.80 1.69 16.26
N THR A 152 9.22 2.39 15.29
CA THR A 152 7.84 2.13 14.85
C THR A 152 7.72 0.71 14.30
N ALA A 153 8.63 0.29 13.42
CA ALA A 153 8.65 -1.04 12.85
C ALA A 153 8.81 -2.14 13.92
N ALA A 154 9.72 -1.96 14.88
CA ALA A 154 9.93 -2.90 15.98
C ALA A 154 8.70 -3.02 16.89
N SER A 155 8.07 -1.90 17.26
CA SER A 155 6.82 -1.89 18.05
C SER A 155 5.66 -2.59 17.33
N GLN A 156 5.55 -2.42 16.00
CA GLN A 156 4.55 -3.11 15.19
C GLN A 156 4.85 -4.62 15.08
N ALA A 157 6.12 -5.00 14.94
CA ALA A 157 6.54 -6.41 14.93
C ALA A 157 6.23 -7.11 16.27
N GLU A 158 6.49 -6.44 17.40
CA GLU A 158 6.12 -6.92 18.75
C GLU A 158 4.61 -7.15 18.89
N ALA A 159 3.79 -6.34 18.23
CA ALA A 159 2.34 -6.52 18.18
C ALA A 159 1.88 -7.70 17.31
N GLY A 160 2.78 -8.34 16.56
CA GLY A 160 2.50 -9.52 15.73
C GLY A 160 2.33 -9.23 14.23
N THR A 161 2.81 -8.09 13.74
CA THR A 161 2.85 -7.76 12.32
C THR A 161 3.70 -8.78 11.55
N ASN A 162 3.21 -9.23 10.39
CA ASN A 162 3.95 -10.13 9.50
C ASN A 162 4.89 -9.37 8.56
N ILE A 163 4.48 -8.17 8.12
CA ILE A 163 5.20 -7.36 7.13
C ILE A 163 5.12 -5.89 7.54
N VAL A 164 6.26 -5.26 7.76
CA VAL A 164 6.34 -3.80 7.92
C VAL A 164 6.58 -3.15 6.56
N ALA A 165 5.89 -2.03 6.29
CA ALA A 165 5.88 -1.40 4.97
C ALA A 165 6.27 0.08 5.06
N PRO A 166 7.59 0.40 5.06
CA PRO A 166 8.06 1.77 5.15
C PRO A 166 7.66 2.60 3.93
N SER A 167 6.89 3.66 4.18
CA SER A 167 6.29 4.51 3.15
C SER A 167 6.74 5.97 3.20
N ASP A 168 7.71 6.28 4.03
CA ASP A 168 8.21 7.61 4.34
C ASP A 168 9.11 8.21 3.24
N MET A 169 9.91 7.39 2.55
CA MET A 169 10.92 7.75 1.53
C MET A 169 12.18 8.43 2.10
N MET A 170 12.57 8.13 3.35
CA MET A 170 13.88 8.57 3.88
C MET A 170 14.99 7.65 3.37
N ASP A 171 16.15 8.23 3.04
CA ASP A 171 17.32 7.46 2.60
C ASP A 171 17.85 6.58 3.75
N GLY A 172 18.12 5.29 3.48
CA GLY A 172 18.67 4.36 4.47
C GLY A 172 17.64 3.78 5.45
N ARG A 173 16.34 4.07 5.29
CA ARG A 173 15.29 3.61 6.22
C ARG A 173 15.12 2.10 6.26
N VAL A 174 15.32 1.41 5.14
CA VAL A 174 15.18 -0.05 5.10
C VAL A 174 16.30 -0.70 5.91
N ALA A 175 17.53 -0.23 5.78
CA ALA A 175 18.66 -0.71 6.58
C ALA A 175 18.46 -0.45 8.08
N ALA A 176 17.98 0.74 8.46
CA ALA A 176 17.69 1.08 9.86
C ALA A 176 16.61 0.17 10.45
N ILE A 177 15.50 -0.03 9.72
CA ILE A 177 14.40 -0.92 10.13
C ILE A 177 14.88 -2.37 10.23
N ARG A 178 15.62 -2.89 9.24
CA ARG A 178 16.11 -4.26 9.26
C ARG A 178 17.03 -4.51 10.45
N SER A 179 17.96 -3.57 10.70
CA SER A 179 18.86 -3.66 11.84
C SER A 179 18.12 -3.68 13.18
N GLU A 180 17.09 -2.85 13.33
CA GLU A 180 16.33 -2.79 14.58
C GLU A 180 15.51 -4.06 14.79
N LEU A 181 14.81 -4.54 13.73
CA LEU A 181 14.06 -5.78 13.79
C LEU A 181 14.93 -6.98 14.17
N ASP A 182 16.13 -7.09 13.59
CA ASP A 182 17.06 -8.19 13.88
C ASP A 182 17.61 -8.09 15.32
N ASN A 183 17.92 -6.89 15.80
CA ASN A 183 18.41 -6.65 17.16
C ASN A 183 17.36 -7.01 18.24
N GLU A 184 16.07 -6.78 17.92
CA GLU A 184 14.96 -7.08 18.84
C GLU A 184 14.41 -8.51 18.68
N GLY A 185 15.01 -9.35 17.80
CA GLY A 185 14.65 -10.75 17.60
C GLY A 185 13.47 -10.98 16.65
N PHE A 186 13.21 -10.03 15.75
CA PHE A 186 12.15 -10.09 14.73
C PHE A 186 12.71 -10.38 13.34
N GLU A 187 13.70 -11.26 13.20
CA GLU A 187 14.37 -11.58 11.94
C GLU A 187 13.41 -12.15 10.87
N ASN A 188 12.28 -12.68 11.30
CA ASN A 188 11.26 -13.23 10.38
C ASN A 188 10.20 -12.22 9.94
N THR A 189 10.20 -10.99 10.46
CA THR A 189 9.32 -9.92 9.99
C THR A 189 9.82 -9.39 8.66
N LEU A 190 8.99 -9.48 7.61
CA LEU A 190 9.33 -9.01 6.27
C LEU A 190 9.28 -7.49 6.16
N ILE A 191 10.09 -6.94 5.26
CA ILE A 191 10.04 -5.52 4.88
C ILE A 191 9.52 -5.39 3.45
N MET A 192 8.34 -4.76 3.29
CA MET A 192 7.78 -4.35 2.00
C MET A 192 8.06 -2.86 1.78
N ALA A 193 9.17 -2.55 1.13
CA ALA A 193 9.60 -1.17 0.95
C ALA A 193 8.78 -0.46 -0.15
N TYR A 194 8.29 0.75 0.13
CA TYR A 194 7.76 1.66 -0.89
C TYR A 194 8.93 2.24 -1.70
N ALA A 195 9.63 1.38 -2.41
CA ALA A 195 10.91 1.68 -3.04
C ALA A 195 10.82 2.76 -4.13
N ALA A 196 9.73 2.79 -4.89
CA ALA A 196 9.48 3.81 -5.92
C ALA A 196 8.15 4.52 -5.64
N LYS A 197 8.15 5.46 -4.70
CA LYS A 197 6.98 6.27 -4.33
C LYS A 197 7.10 7.68 -4.88
N TYR A 198 6.20 8.03 -5.78
CA TYR A 198 6.18 9.33 -6.46
C TYR A 198 5.36 10.38 -5.73
N ALA A 199 5.74 11.66 -5.84
CA ALA A 199 4.96 12.82 -5.39
C ALA A 199 3.73 12.99 -6.29
N SER A 200 2.65 12.30 -5.97
CA SER A 200 1.50 12.13 -6.85
C SER A 200 0.28 12.93 -6.40
N ALA A 201 -0.44 13.48 -7.38
CA ALA A 201 -1.76 14.08 -7.18
C ALA A 201 -2.84 13.04 -6.83
N PHE A 202 -2.60 11.76 -7.13
CA PHE A 202 -3.53 10.66 -6.85
C PHE A 202 -3.63 10.27 -5.37
N TYR A 203 -2.90 10.96 -4.46
CA TYR A 203 -3.00 10.74 -3.01
C TYR A 203 -4.05 11.61 -2.31
N GLY A 204 -4.76 12.48 -3.04
CA GLY A 204 -5.75 13.38 -2.44
C GLY A 204 -6.73 12.66 -1.51
N PRO A 205 -7.48 11.65 -1.99
CA PRO A 205 -8.44 10.94 -1.14
C PRO A 205 -7.81 10.19 0.05
N PHE A 206 -6.56 9.73 -0.06
CA PHE A 206 -5.84 9.12 1.06
C PHE A 206 -5.56 10.14 2.17
N ARG A 207 -5.18 11.38 1.80
CA ARG A 207 -4.91 12.43 2.79
C ARG A 207 -6.15 12.78 3.60
N ASP A 208 -7.33 12.73 2.96
CA ASP A 208 -8.61 12.87 3.65
C ASP A 208 -8.87 11.69 4.60
N ALA A 209 -8.65 10.47 4.11
CA ALA A 209 -8.92 9.24 4.85
C ALA A 209 -8.00 9.03 6.06
N ALA A 210 -6.70 9.38 5.93
CA ALA A 210 -5.68 9.20 6.96
C ALA A 210 -5.42 10.48 7.78
N GLU A 211 -6.13 11.58 7.48
CA GLU A 211 -5.95 12.89 8.14
C GLU A 211 -4.48 13.35 8.15
N SER A 212 -3.74 13.05 7.08
CA SER A 212 -2.29 13.21 6.97
C SER A 212 -1.87 14.28 5.96
N ALA A 213 -2.73 15.26 5.68
CA ALA A 213 -2.36 16.39 4.82
C ALA A 213 -1.24 17.23 5.48
N PRO A 214 -0.15 17.56 4.75
CA PRO A 214 0.90 18.40 5.30
C PRO A 214 0.33 19.81 5.61
N GLN A 215 0.69 20.34 6.78
CA GLN A 215 0.24 21.66 7.26
C GLN A 215 0.91 22.81 6.49
N PHE A 216 2.06 22.57 5.90
CA PHE A 216 2.82 23.52 5.07
C PHE A 216 3.61 22.78 3.99
N GLY A 217 4.03 23.50 2.95
CA GLY A 217 4.85 22.94 1.86
C GLY A 217 4.19 21.79 1.11
N ASP A 218 5.02 20.88 0.65
CA ASP A 218 4.61 19.64 -0.02
C ASP A 218 5.61 18.51 0.31
N ARG A 219 5.45 17.34 -0.32
CA ARG A 219 6.31 16.16 -0.06
C ARG A 219 7.33 15.91 -1.18
N ARG A 220 7.57 16.88 -2.07
CA ARG A 220 8.44 16.70 -3.24
C ARG A 220 9.93 16.66 -2.90
N SER A 221 10.30 17.11 -1.70
CA SER A 221 11.69 17.05 -1.23
C SER A 221 12.16 15.63 -0.90
N TYR A 222 11.22 14.70 -0.68
CA TYR A 222 11.54 13.29 -0.34
C TYR A 222 10.74 12.26 -1.12
N GLN A 223 9.65 12.62 -1.81
CA GLN A 223 8.99 11.73 -2.75
C GLN A 223 9.48 12.02 -4.17
N MET A 224 9.61 10.97 -4.97
CA MET A 224 10.19 11.05 -6.31
C MET A 224 9.41 11.97 -7.26
N ASP A 225 10.13 12.64 -8.17
CA ASP A 225 9.52 13.45 -9.21
C ASP A 225 8.78 12.55 -10.23
N PRO A 226 7.48 12.81 -10.50
CA PRO A 226 6.71 12.07 -11.51
C PRO A 226 7.33 11.99 -12.91
N ALA A 227 8.22 12.91 -13.24
CA ALA A 227 8.91 12.93 -14.53
C ALA A 227 10.09 11.96 -14.65
N ASN A 228 10.54 11.36 -13.50
CA ASN A 228 11.75 10.55 -13.43
C ASN A 228 11.41 9.05 -13.37
N ALA A 229 11.86 8.27 -14.36
CA ALA A 229 11.68 6.82 -14.35
C ALA A 229 12.99 6.06 -14.02
N ARG A 230 14.18 6.67 -14.26
CA ARG A 230 15.47 6.02 -13.98
C ARG A 230 15.81 6.01 -12.51
N GLU A 231 15.43 7.06 -11.80
CA GLU A 231 15.57 7.20 -10.35
C GLU A 231 14.93 6.03 -9.60
N ALA A 232 13.74 5.58 -10.02
CA ALA A 232 13.05 4.43 -9.44
C ALA A 232 13.89 3.14 -9.41
N LEU A 233 14.76 2.95 -10.40
CA LEU A 233 15.63 1.77 -10.44
C LEU A 233 16.80 1.89 -9.46
N VAL A 234 17.26 3.10 -9.22
CA VAL A 234 18.30 3.38 -8.21
C VAL A 234 17.73 3.19 -6.83
N GLU A 235 16.60 3.82 -6.51
CA GLU A 235 15.90 3.69 -5.24
C GLU A 235 15.56 2.23 -4.91
N THR A 236 14.99 1.50 -5.88
CA THR A 236 14.70 0.07 -5.72
C THR A 236 15.96 -0.75 -5.44
N GLY A 237 17.08 -0.43 -6.13
CA GLY A 237 18.36 -1.12 -5.94
C GLY A 237 18.92 -0.88 -4.53
N LEU A 238 18.85 0.36 -4.03
CA LEU A 238 19.28 0.71 -2.67
C LEU A 238 18.43 0.01 -1.62
N ASP A 239 17.09 0.04 -1.71
CA ASP A 239 16.21 -0.66 -0.78
C ASP A 239 16.47 -2.18 -0.74
N ILE A 240 16.81 -2.80 -1.88
CA ILE A 240 17.19 -4.23 -1.95
C ILE A 240 18.54 -4.47 -1.23
N GLU A 241 19.54 -3.63 -1.46
CA GLU A 241 20.85 -3.72 -0.79
C GLU A 241 20.72 -3.50 0.71
N GLU A 242 19.79 -2.69 1.15
CA GLU A 242 19.44 -2.41 2.54
C GLU A 242 18.65 -3.53 3.23
N GLY A 243 18.15 -4.52 2.50
CA GLY A 243 17.48 -5.71 3.05
C GLY A 243 15.95 -5.73 2.89
N ALA A 244 15.38 -5.06 1.90
CA ALA A 244 13.97 -5.23 1.55
C ALA A 244 13.69 -6.64 1.03
N ASP A 245 12.61 -7.26 1.50
CA ASP A 245 12.12 -8.57 1.02
C ASP A 245 11.16 -8.41 -0.16
N ILE A 246 10.44 -7.31 -0.22
CA ILE A 246 9.45 -6.96 -1.24
C ILE A 246 9.66 -5.48 -1.60
N VAL A 247 9.66 -5.17 -2.89
CA VAL A 247 9.77 -3.79 -3.38
C VAL A 247 8.47 -3.34 -4.03
N MET A 248 8.11 -2.06 -3.85
CA MET A 248 6.81 -1.55 -4.28
C MET A 248 6.93 -0.30 -5.16
N VAL A 249 6.08 -0.24 -6.18
CA VAL A 249 5.84 0.98 -6.98
C VAL A 249 4.50 1.61 -6.59
N LYS A 250 4.50 2.90 -6.28
CA LYS A 250 3.31 3.68 -5.89
C LYS A 250 3.33 5.08 -6.50
N PRO A 251 2.26 5.51 -7.19
CA PRO A 251 1.04 4.79 -7.60
C PRO A 251 1.27 3.71 -8.67
N ALA A 252 0.22 2.93 -9.02
CA ALA A 252 0.33 1.85 -9.99
C ALA A 252 0.01 2.30 -11.44
N LEU A 253 -1.22 2.76 -11.72
CA LEU A 253 -1.69 2.97 -13.10
C LEU A 253 -0.88 4.00 -13.89
N PRO A 254 -0.51 5.18 -13.34
CA PRO A 254 0.31 6.15 -14.07
C PRO A 254 1.76 5.73 -14.27
N TYR A 255 2.20 4.64 -13.61
CA TYR A 255 3.60 4.19 -13.55
C TYR A 255 3.78 2.72 -13.94
N LEU A 256 2.91 2.19 -14.83
CA LEU A 256 3.04 0.81 -15.34
C LEU A 256 4.36 0.57 -16.09
N ASP A 257 4.92 1.61 -16.70
CA ASP A 257 6.22 1.57 -17.33
C ASP A 257 7.37 1.44 -16.31
N VAL A 258 7.26 2.14 -15.17
CA VAL A 258 8.20 2.02 -14.05
C VAL A 258 8.07 0.64 -13.40
N LEU A 259 6.85 0.20 -13.13
CA LEU A 259 6.57 -1.13 -12.58
C LEU A 259 7.19 -2.24 -13.44
N ARG A 260 7.05 -2.12 -14.77
CA ARG A 260 7.65 -3.08 -15.70
C ARG A 260 9.17 -3.07 -15.63
N ARG A 261 9.79 -1.90 -15.56
CA ARG A 261 11.25 -1.76 -15.43
C ARG A 261 11.76 -2.33 -14.12
N VAL A 262 11.10 -2.02 -13.00
CA VAL A 262 11.46 -2.58 -11.69
C VAL A 262 11.39 -4.10 -11.72
N ARG A 263 10.31 -4.69 -12.24
CA ARG A 263 10.18 -6.15 -12.41
C ARG A 263 11.31 -6.79 -13.22
N GLU A 264 11.86 -6.07 -14.20
CA GLU A 264 12.96 -6.56 -15.04
C GLU A 264 14.34 -6.47 -14.36
N THR A 265 14.46 -5.75 -13.24
CA THR A 265 15.72 -5.57 -12.52
C THR A 265 15.88 -6.44 -11.27
N THR A 266 14.82 -7.09 -10.81
CA THR A 266 14.88 -7.91 -9.59
C THR A 266 14.06 -9.19 -9.70
N ASP A 267 14.52 -10.24 -9.01
CA ASP A 267 13.78 -11.48 -8.79
C ASP A 267 12.96 -11.45 -7.48
N LEU A 268 13.09 -10.43 -6.64
CA LEU A 268 12.24 -10.25 -5.46
C LEU A 268 10.78 -10.02 -5.88
N PRO A 269 9.82 -10.37 -5.00
CA PRO A 269 8.43 -10.01 -5.24
C PRO A 269 8.24 -8.51 -5.42
N VAL A 270 7.45 -8.12 -6.43
CA VAL A 270 7.14 -6.72 -6.71
C VAL A 270 5.69 -6.42 -6.36
N ALA A 271 5.48 -5.46 -5.48
CA ALA A 271 4.16 -4.94 -5.14
C ALA A 271 3.84 -3.67 -5.96
N ALA A 272 2.56 -3.43 -6.18
CA ALA A 272 2.08 -2.19 -6.78
C ALA A 272 0.85 -1.68 -6.03
N TYR A 273 0.79 -0.38 -5.76
CA TYR A 273 -0.35 0.19 -5.04
C TYR A 273 -1.30 0.93 -6.00
N ASN A 274 -2.46 0.34 -6.23
CA ASN A 274 -3.61 0.99 -6.85
C ASN A 274 -4.24 1.94 -5.83
N VAL A 275 -3.83 3.21 -5.88
CA VAL A 275 -4.03 4.18 -4.81
C VAL A 275 -5.43 4.80 -4.77
N SER A 276 -5.69 5.58 -3.73
CA SER A 276 -6.98 6.18 -3.42
C SER A 276 -7.57 7.02 -4.55
N GLY A 277 -6.76 7.82 -5.26
CA GLY A 277 -7.21 8.61 -6.40
C GLY A 277 -7.57 7.75 -7.62
N GLU A 278 -6.84 6.66 -7.85
CA GLU A 278 -7.17 5.70 -8.91
C GLU A 278 -8.50 4.99 -8.61
N TYR A 279 -8.71 4.59 -7.34
CA TYR A 279 -9.98 4.06 -6.85
C TYR A 279 -11.12 5.05 -7.03
N ALA A 280 -10.95 6.28 -6.53
CA ALA A 280 -11.98 7.32 -6.55
C ALA A 280 -12.40 7.70 -7.98
N MET A 281 -11.45 7.77 -8.92
CA MET A 281 -11.75 8.06 -10.34
C MET A 281 -12.67 7.01 -10.95
N VAL A 282 -12.41 5.72 -10.71
CA VAL A 282 -13.26 4.65 -11.25
C VAL A 282 -14.63 4.67 -10.59
N LYS A 283 -14.71 4.83 -9.26
CA LYS A 283 -15.99 4.94 -8.54
C LYS A 283 -16.81 6.12 -9.04
N ALA A 284 -16.22 7.31 -9.20
CA ALA A 284 -16.91 8.49 -9.69
C ALA A 284 -17.44 8.32 -11.13
N ALA A 285 -16.63 7.76 -12.03
CA ALA A 285 -17.04 7.51 -13.40
C ALA A 285 -18.16 6.45 -13.49
N ALA A 286 -18.09 5.43 -12.65
CA ALA A 286 -19.12 4.39 -12.57
C ALA A 286 -20.44 4.92 -12.01
N GLN A 287 -20.40 5.73 -10.94
CA GLN A 287 -21.60 6.38 -10.37
C GLN A 287 -22.32 7.29 -11.37
N ASN A 288 -21.58 7.93 -12.27
CA ASN A 288 -22.15 8.73 -13.36
C ASN A 288 -22.59 7.89 -14.59
N GLY A 289 -22.44 6.56 -14.56
CA GLY A 289 -22.81 5.68 -15.66
C GLY A 289 -21.89 5.76 -16.88
N TRP A 290 -20.70 6.36 -16.75
CA TRP A 290 -19.76 6.51 -17.87
C TRP A 290 -18.90 5.28 -18.12
N LEU A 291 -18.69 4.47 -17.07
CA LEU A 291 -17.92 3.21 -17.11
C LEU A 291 -18.69 2.09 -16.41
N ASP A 292 -18.53 0.87 -16.91
CA ASP A 292 -18.87 -0.35 -16.17
C ASP A 292 -17.79 -0.60 -15.11
N GLU A 293 -18.14 -0.46 -13.84
CA GLU A 293 -17.21 -0.53 -12.72
C GLU A 293 -16.44 -1.86 -12.70
N ARG A 294 -17.16 -2.99 -12.75
CA ARG A 294 -16.54 -4.32 -12.69
C ARG A 294 -15.54 -4.50 -13.82
N ARG A 295 -15.88 -4.12 -15.02
CA ARG A 295 -15.01 -4.28 -16.19
C ARG A 295 -13.78 -3.36 -16.10
N ALA A 296 -13.98 -2.11 -15.72
CA ALA A 296 -12.90 -1.13 -15.61
C ALA A 296 -11.89 -1.53 -14.52
N VAL A 297 -12.36 -1.94 -13.34
CA VAL A 297 -11.52 -2.40 -12.24
C VAL A 297 -10.73 -3.65 -12.61
N ILE A 298 -11.40 -4.68 -13.17
CA ILE A 298 -10.70 -5.91 -13.59
C ILE A 298 -9.65 -5.61 -14.67
N GLU A 299 -9.94 -4.71 -15.60
CA GLU A 299 -8.99 -4.33 -16.67
C GLU A 299 -7.78 -3.59 -16.08
N ALA A 300 -8.00 -2.64 -15.17
CA ALA A 300 -6.94 -1.89 -14.47
C ALA A 300 -6.02 -2.81 -13.68
N LEU A 301 -6.58 -3.67 -12.81
CA LEU A 301 -5.81 -4.60 -11.99
C LEU A 301 -5.09 -5.67 -12.84
N THR A 302 -5.72 -6.13 -13.93
CA THR A 302 -5.04 -7.00 -14.91
C THR A 302 -3.87 -6.28 -15.57
N GLY A 303 -4.01 -4.98 -15.85
CA GLY A 303 -2.93 -4.14 -16.39
C GLY A 303 -1.74 -4.06 -15.44
N ILE A 304 -2.00 -3.86 -14.14
CA ILE A 304 -0.99 -3.82 -13.08
C ILE A 304 -0.28 -5.18 -12.97
N LYS A 305 -1.04 -6.28 -12.89
CA LYS A 305 -0.48 -7.64 -12.85
C LYS A 305 0.37 -7.94 -14.08
N ARG A 306 -0.12 -7.59 -15.27
CA ARG A 306 0.60 -7.78 -16.54
C ARG A 306 1.88 -6.94 -16.63
N ALA A 307 1.92 -5.78 -16.01
CA ALA A 307 3.13 -4.95 -15.93
C ALA A 307 4.21 -5.56 -15.03
N GLY A 308 3.85 -6.51 -14.15
CA GLY A 308 4.83 -7.28 -13.38
C GLY A 308 4.60 -7.31 -11.88
N ALA A 309 3.48 -6.79 -11.37
CA ALA A 309 3.16 -6.90 -9.96
C ALA A 309 2.84 -8.35 -9.57
N ASP A 310 3.50 -8.86 -8.54
CA ASP A 310 3.15 -10.10 -7.86
C ASP A 310 2.04 -9.84 -6.84
N ILE A 311 2.09 -8.69 -6.16
CA ILE A 311 1.19 -8.26 -5.09
C ILE A 311 0.53 -6.93 -5.51
N ILE A 312 -0.78 -6.81 -5.32
CA ILE A 312 -1.53 -5.60 -5.64
C ILE A 312 -2.26 -5.09 -4.40
N ILE A 313 -1.83 -3.94 -3.89
CA ILE A 313 -2.55 -3.25 -2.83
C ILE A 313 -3.68 -2.46 -3.48
N THR A 314 -4.93 -2.71 -3.09
CA THR A 314 -6.08 -2.04 -3.69
C THR A 314 -7.31 -2.02 -2.78
N TYR A 315 -8.00 -0.90 -2.77
CA TYR A 315 -9.30 -0.75 -2.09
C TYR A 315 -10.43 -1.52 -2.79
N HIS A 316 -10.22 -1.94 -4.03
CA HIS A 316 -11.15 -2.79 -4.78
C HIS A 316 -11.08 -4.27 -4.40
N ALA A 317 -10.14 -4.70 -3.56
CA ALA A 317 -9.88 -6.10 -3.28
C ALA A 317 -11.15 -6.90 -2.89
N PRO A 318 -12.01 -6.45 -1.94
CA PRO A 318 -13.21 -7.19 -1.58
C PRO A 318 -14.26 -7.26 -2.71
N ASP A 319 -14.37 -6.21 -3.53
CA ASP A 319 -15.30 -6.19 -4.66
C ASP A 319 -14.85 -7.19 -5.73
N VAL A 320 -13.56 -7.15 -6.08
CA VAL A 320 -12.98 -8.05 -7.11
C VAL A 320 -13.04 -9.50 -6.68
N ALA A 321 -12.69 -9.81 -5.44
CA ALA A 321 -12.77 -11.17 -4.90
C ALA A 321 -14.19 -11.74 -4.99
N ARG A 322 -15.22 -10.95 -4.64
CA ARG A 322 -16.63 -11.33 -4.82
C ARG A 322 -17.01 -11.55 -6.30
N TRP A 323 -16.53 -10.69 -7.20
CA TRP A 323 -16.81 -10.83 -8.63
C TRP A 323 -16.15 -12.03 -9.27
N MET A 324 -15.09 -12.54 -8.68
CA MET A 324 -14.37 -13.74 -9.16
C MET A 324 -14.98 -15.02 -8.63
N SER A 325 -15.64 -14.99 -7.47
CA SER A 325 -16.28 -16.16 -6.85
C SER A 325 -17.68 -16.47 -7.44
N GLY A 326 -18.31 -15.54 -8.16
CA GLY A 326 -19.61 -15.66 -8.81
C GLY A 326 -19.53 -15.46 -10.31
#